data_367b61f339110e1615ac9002b5f07185
#
_entry.id   367b61f339110e1615ac9002b5f07185
#
_cell.length_a   1.000
_cell.length_b   1.000
_cell.length_c   1.000
_cell.angle_alpha   90.00
_cell.angle_beta   90.00
_cell.angle_gamma   90.00
#
_symmetry.space_group_name_H-M   'P 1'
#
loop_
_entity.id
_entity.type
_entity.pdbx_description
1 polymer ?
#
loop_
_entity_poly.entity_id
_entity_poly.type
_entity_poly.pdbx_seq_one_letter_code
_entity_poly.pdbx_strand_id
1 'polypeptide(L)'
;YEQRWPCDSDNPSIKKKVSAKLIWDAIIKNAHEHAEPGIFFIDNHKKNDALAYVNPAITTNPCGEQFLGAYANCLLGHMNLDRYVDCDFQANGIPFFRFEQFANDIKVAVRFLDNCIDWNKGRHALSQQEETAANERRIGLGITGLADCLIRLGVKYDSKEALGIVESIMKVYRDTAYETSVELAEEKGAFPWFDGEEWIKSEFVTKWMTDVASQNIDEHTIGKFRKTGIRNSFLLTMAPVGSGSIIGQVSSGIEPIFATSYTRRVRQQDGSTFKEFKTYPKIINELFKDDT
;
A
#
# COMPACT_ATOMS: atom_id res chain seq x y z
N TYR A 1 14.98 -16.34 26.57
CA TYR A 1 14.87 -16.84 25.23
C TYR A 1 16.12 -17.63 24.85
N GLU A 2 15.94 -18.83 24.27
CA GLU A 2 17.04 -19.65 23.74
C GLU A 2 17.08 -19.53 22.21
N GLN A 3 18.16 -19.00 21.74
CA GLN A 3 18.45 -18.91 20.30
C GLN A 3 19.16 -20.22 19.85
N ARG A 4 18.69 -20.78 18.73
CA ARG A 4 19.21 -22.02 18.16
C ARG A 4 19.60 -21.82 16.70
N TRP A 5 20.66 -22.51 16.25
CA TRP A 5 21.05 -22.51 14.84
C TRP A 5 21.52 -23.91 14.41
N PRO A 6 21.01 -24.47 13.32
CA PRO A 6 19.80 -24.00 12.59
C PRO A 6 18.55 -23.99 13.49
N CYS A 7 17.65 -23.02 13.29
CA CYS A 7 16.48 -22.81 14.17
C CYS A 7 15.49 -23.98 14.14
N ASP A 8 15.36 -24.64 12.98
CA ASP A 8 14.41 -25.72 12.74
C ASP A 8 15.03 -27.12 12.93
N SER A 9 16.25 -27.21 13.50
CA SER A 9 16.94 -28.47 13.74
C SER A 9 16.62 -29.03 15.13
N ASP A 10 16.32 -30.33 15.21
CA ASP A 10 16.25 -31.05 16.48
C ASP A 10 17.60 -31.10 17.21
N ASN A 11 18.69 -31.04 16.43
CA ASN A 11 20.07 -30.99 16.91
C ASN A 11 20.83 -29.74 16.43
N PRO A 12 20.47 -28.55 16.94
CA PRO A 12 21.16 -27.33 16.53
C PRO A 12 22.62 -27.31 17.00
N SER A 13 23.50 -26.91 16.10
CA SER A 13 24.94 -26.82 16.37
C SER A 13 25.30 -25.69 17.33
N ILE A 14 24.44 -24.67 17.41
CA ILE A 14 24.61 -23.52 18.31
C ILE A 14 23.35 -23.38 19.17
N LYS A 15 23.53 -23.25 20.48
CA LYS A 15 22.50 -22.90 21.46
C LYS A 15 23.02 -21.78 22.34
N LYS A 16 22.28 -20.68 22.44
CA LYS A 16 22.65 -19.52 23.26
C LYS A 16 21.45 -18.94 23.97
N LYS A 17 21.52 -18.74 25.29
CA LYS A 17 20.53 -17.93 26.01
C LYS A 17 20.82 -16.47 25.77
N VAL A 18 19.81 -15.74 25.29
CA VAL A 18 19.85 -14.30 25.04
C VAL A 18 18.70 -13.61 25.78
N SER A 19 18.93 -12.38 26.23
CA SER A 19 17.89 -11.56 26.80
C SER A 19 17.10 -10.92 25.69
N ALA A 20 15.78 -11.16 25.65
CA ALA A 20 14.90 -10.49 24.69
C ALA A 20 14.92 -8.95 24.89
N LYS A 21 15.06 -8.49 26.14
CA LYS A 21 15.18 -7.06 26.44
C LYS A 21 16.44 -6.44 25.83
N LEU A 22 17.59 -7.10 25.92
CA LEU A 22 18.82 -6.57 25.30
C LEU A 22 18.74 -6.49 23.78
N ILE A 23 18.08 -7.47 23.14
CA ILE A 23 17.81 -7.42 21.68
C ILE A 23 16.91 -6.24 21.36
N TRP A 24 15.82 -6.08 22.10
CA TRP A 24 14.87 -5.00 21.90
C TRP A 24 15.50 -3.61 22.09
N ASP A 25 16.27 -3.43 23.17
CA ASP A 25 16.98 -2.18 23.45
C ASP A 25 18.00 -1.86 22.33
N ALA A 26 18.68 -2.87 21.79
CA ALA A 26 19.60 -2.71 20.65
C ALA A 26 18.85 -2.33 19.35
N ILE A 27 17.70 -2.94 19.09
CA ILE A 27 16.84 -2.59 17.95
C ILE A 27 16.41 -1.13 18.04
N ILE A 28 15.85 -0.70 19.19
CA ILE A 28 15.39 0.68 19.38
C ILE A 28 16.54 1.67 19.21
N LYS A 29 17.70 1.38 19.81
CA LYS A 29 18.88 2.26 19.70
C LYS A 29 19.32 2.43 18.24
N ASN A 30 19.49 1.33 17.52
CA ASN A 30 19.93 1.37 16.14
C ASN A 30 18.89 2.00 15.21
N ALA A 31 17.61 1.73 15.41
CA ALA A 31 16.53 2.37 14.65
C ALA A 31 16.52 3.89 14.86
N HIS A 32 16.76 4.37 16.07
CA HIS A 32 16.87 5.79 16.37
C HIS A 32 18.12 6.43 15.74
N GLU A 33 19.27 5.77 15.79
CA GLU A 33 20.54 6.33 15.33
C GLU A 33 20.73 6.21 13.81
N HIS A 34 20.19 5.15 13.20
CA HIS A 34 20.51 4.74 11.83
C HIS A 34 19.28 4.45 10.95
N ALA A 35 18.06 4.56 11.47
CA ALA A 35 16.80 4.17 10.83
C ALA A 35 16.71 2.68 10.47
N GLU A 36 17.54 1.83 11.07
CA GLU A 36 17.63 0.39 10.85
C GLU A 36 17.85 -0.36 12.20
N PRO A 37 17.36 -1.58 12.37
CA PRO A 37 16.55 -2.39 11.44
C PRO A 37 15.06 -2.08 11.51
N GLY A 38 14.29 -2.50 10.47
CA GLY A 38 12.84 -2.62 10.53
C GLY A 38 12.42 -3.90 11.30
N ILE A 39 11.15 -3.96 11.72
CA ILE A 39 10.58 -5.12 12.43
C ILE A 39 9.42 -5.67 11.62
N PHE A 40 9.44 -6.98 11.38
CA PHE A 40 8.36 -7.71 10.76
C PHE A 40 7.66 -8.62 11.78
N PHE A 41 6.40 -8.32 12.11
CA PHE A 41 5.57 -9.12 13.00
C PHE A 41 4.93 -10.27 12.21
N ILE A 42 5.73 -11.27 11.88
CA ILE A 42 5.37 -12.36 10.96
C ILE A 42 4.15 -13.16 11.42
N ASP A 43 3.95 -13.36 12.71
CA ASP A 43 2.79 -14.12 13.22
C ASP A 43 1.48 -13.37 13.00
N ASN A 44 1.49 -12.03 13.08
CA ASN A 44 0.33 -11.21 12.74
C ASN A 44 0.07 -11.22 11.23
N HIS A 45 1.16 -11.20 10.43
CA HIS A 45 1.02 -11.27 8.98
C HIS A 45 0.43 -12.61 8.53
N LYS A 46 0.93 -13.74 9.06
CA LYS A 46 0.47 -15.10 8.68
C LYS A 46 -1.04 -15.28 8.74
N LYS A 47 -1.73 -14.64 9.68
CA LYS A 47 -3.20 -14.70 9.81
C LYS A 47 -3.92 -14.02 8.65
N ASN A 48 -3.27 -13.02 8.04
CA ASN A 48 -3.82 -12.20 6.96
C ASN A 48 -3.24 -12.54 5.59
N ASP A 49 -2.27 -13.45 5.52
CA ASP A 49 -1.61 -13.86 4.27
C ASP A 49 -2.53 -14.76 3.45
N ALA A 50 -3.10 -14.19 2.40
CA ALA A 50 -4.01 -14.91 1.51
C ALA A 50 -3.30 -15.92 0.59
N LEU A 51 -1.95 -15.93 0.54
CA LEU A 51 -1.14 -16.89 -0.22
C LEU A 51 -0.34 -17.84 0.68
N ALA A 52 -0.63 -17.91 1.97
CA ALA A 52 0.10 -18.77 2.91
C ALA A 52 0.16 -20.25 2.49
N TYR A 53 -0.79 -20.70 1.70
CA TYR A 53 -0.90 -22.09 1.23
C TYR A 53 0.03 -22.41 0.04
N VAL A 54 0.51 -21.39 -0.72
CA VAL A 54 1.29 -21.64 -1.97
C VAL A 54 2.60 -20.85 -2.00
N ASN A 55 2.63 -19.59 -1.59
CA ASN A 55 3.83 -18.76 -1.55
C ASN A 55 3.83 -17.85 -0.31
N PRO A 56 3.97 -18.43 0.90
CA PRO A 56 3.89 -17.68 2.14
C PRO A 56 4.94 -16.57 2.20
N ALA A 57 4.58 -15.44 2.80
CA ALA A 57 5.51 -14.34 2.98
C ALA A 57 6.69 -14.73 3.89
N ILE A 58 7.91 -14.47 3.43
CA ILE A 58 9.17 -14.75 4.13
C ILE A 58 9.96 -13.47 4.42
N THR A 59 9.65 -12.37 3.74
CA THR A 59 10.34 -11.09 3.86
C THR A 59 9.42 -9.93 3.51
N THR A 60 9.96 -8.72 3.57
CA THR A 60 9.34 -7.52 3.00
C THR A 60 10.26 -6.90 1.94
N ASN A 61 9.73 -5.99 1.12
CA ASN A 61 10.56 -5.07 0.35
C ASN A 61 11.26 -4.07 1.30
N PRO A 62 12.23 -3.26 0.83
CA PRO A 62 13.03 -2.37 1.69
C PRO A 62 12.19 -1.39 2.54
N CYS A 63 11.08 -0.87 2.02
CA CYS A 63 10.22 0.07 2.74
C CYS A 63 9.16 -0.60 3.64
N GLY A 64 9.00 -1.94 3.55
CA GLY A 64 8.14 -2.72 4.44
C GLY A 64 6.65 -2.72 4.09
N GLU A 65 6.24 -2.12 2.97
CA GLU A 65 4.83 -2.06 2.58
C GLU A 65 4.33 -3.29 1.82
N GLN A 66 5.23 -4.13 1.33
CA GLN A 66 4.89 -5.39 0.65
C GLN A 66 5.46 -6.59 1.41
N PHE A 67 4.60 -7.52 1.78
CA PHE A 67 4.99 -8.80 2.38
C PHE A 67 5.09 -9.83 1.26
N LEU A 68 6.28 -10.38 1.06
CA LEU A 68 6.63 -11.10 -0.15
C LEU A 68 7.05 -12.54 0.17
N GLY A 69 6.48 -13.47 -0.59
CA GLY A 69 6.98 -14.84 -0.72
C GLY A 69 8.21 -14.90 -1.63
N ALA A 70 8.70 -16.11 -1.87
CA ALA A 70 9.86 -16.32 -2.73
C ALA A 70 9.60 -15.81 -4.16
N TYR A 71 10.54 -15.06 -4.72
CA TYR A 71 10.51 -14.49 -6.06
C TYR A 71 9.29 -13.59 -6.37
N ALA A 72 8.54 -13.16 -5.35
CA ALA A 72 7.42 -12.27 -5.54
C ALA A 72 7.86 -10.90 -6.05
N ASN A 73 6.95 -10.23 -6.76
CA ASN A 73 7.21 -8.95 -7.42
C ASN A 73 6.35 -7.84 -6.80
N CYS A 74 6.86 -6.63 -6.86
CA CYS A 74 6.19 -5.43 -6.39
C CYS A 74 5.85 -4.54 -7.60
N LEU A 75 4.58 -4.47 -7.97
CA LEU A 75 4.07 -3.62 -9.06
C LEU A 75 3.18 -2.54 -8.47
N LEU A 76 3.69 -1.30 -8.41
CA LEU A 76 3.05 -0.20 -7.70
C LEU A 76 2.38 0.81 -8.64
N GLY A 77 1.25 1.35 -8.18
CA GLY A 77 0.59 2.53 -8.70
C GLY A 77 0.01 3.36 -7.56
N HIS A 78 -0.29 4.64 -7.78
CA HIS A 78 -0.79 5.50 -6.70
C HIS A 78 -1.90 6.42 -7.19
N MET A 79 -2.99 6.49 -6.40
CA MET A 79 -4.08 7.45 -6.60
C MET A 79 -3.73 8.76 -5.89
N ASN A 80 -3.80 9.88 -6.58
CA ASN A 80 -3.56 11.19 -5.98
C ASN A 80 -4.86 11.75 -5.39
N LEU A 81 -5.01 11.66 -4.07
CA LEU A 81 -6.25 12.04 -3.37
C LEU A 81 -6.58 13.53 -3.48
N ASP A 82 -5.57 14.41 -3.61
CA ASP A 82 -5.75 15.84 -3.80
C ASP A 82 -6.62 16.18 -5.03
N ARG A 83 -6.59 15.31 -6.05
CA ARG A 83 -7.35 15.50 -7.30
C ARG A 83 -8.84 15.19 -7.19
N TYR A 84 -9.28 14.61 -6.10
CA TYR A 84 -10.67 14.23 -5.88
C TYR A 84 -11.42 15.19 -4.96
N VAL A 85 -10.76 16.23 -4.46
CA VAL A 85 -11.46 17.27 -3.70
C VAL A 85 -11.98 18.33 -4.65
N ASP A 86 -13.29 18.56 -4.60
CA ASP A 86 -13.93 19.71 -5.26
C ASP A 86 -13.93 20.90 -4.32
N CYS A 87 -13.35 22.01 -4.79
CA CYS A 87 -13.20 23.25 -4.04
C CYS A 87 -13.79 24.38 -4.89
N ASP A 88 -15.09 24.43 -5.05
CA ASP A 88 -15.71 25.61 -5.66
C ASP A 88 -15.85 26.73 -4.61
N PHE A 89 -14.72 27.37 -4.30
CA PHE A 89 -14.68 28.53 -3.38
C PHE A 89 -15.49 29.71 -3.88
N GLN A 90 -15.84 29.79 -5.17
CA GLN A 90 -16.61 30.91 -5.75
C GLN A 90 -18.12 30.76 -5.49
N ALA A 91 -18.58 29.50 -5.29
CA ALA A 91 -20.00 29.21 -5.09
C ALA A 91 -20.42 29.13 -3.62
N ASN A 92 -19.60 29.58 -2.65
CA ASN A 92 -19.77 29.32 -1.20
C ASN A 92 -19.98 27.82 -0.89
N GLY A 93 -19.45 26.93 -1.73
CA GLY A 93 -19.56 25.50 -1.59
C GLY A 93 -18.67 24.97 -0.47
N ILE A 94 -19.21 24.08 0.33
CA ILE A 94 -18.42 23.30 1.29
C ILE A 94 -17.57 22.32 0.48
N PRO A 95 -16.24 22.28 0.67
CA PRO A 95 -15.40 21.31 -0.04
C PRO A 95 -15.85 19.88 0.25
N PHE A 96 -15.86 19.03 -0.77
CA PHE A 96 -16.25 17.63 -0.63
C PHE A 96 -15.36 16.71 -1.48
N PHE A 97 -15.27 15.44 -1.08
CA PHE A 97 -14.53 14.42 -1.81
C PHE A 97 -15.41 13.74 -2.86
N ARG A 98 -14.95 13.66 -4.10
CA ARG A 98 -15.65 13.07 -5.25
C ARG A 98 -15.53 11.55 -5.28
N PHE A 99 -16.25 10.86 -4.42
CA PHE A 99 -16.20 9.41 -4.25
C PHE A 99 -16.51 8.63 -5.54
N GLU A 100 -17.48 9.04 -6.31
CA GLU A 100 -17.88 8.36 -7.55
C GLU A 100 -16.74 8.38 -8.59
N GLN A 101 -16.14 9.56 -8.80
CA GLN A 101 -14.99 9.65 -9.70
C GLN A 101 -13.80 8.85 -9.19
N PHE A 102 -13.52 8.91 -7.89
CA PHE A 102 -12.46 8.14 -7.27
C PHE A 102 -12.65 6.64 -7.51
N ALA A 103 -13.86 6.11 -7.30
CA ALA A 103 -14.19 4.72 -7.58
C ALA A 103 -13.99 4.35 -9.06
N ASN A 104 -14.44 5.19 -9.99
CA ASN A 104 -14.28 4.97 -11.41
C ASN A 104 -12.79 4.91 -11.81
N ASP A 105 -11.96 5.79 -11.28
CA ASP A 105 -10.53 5.83 -11.57
C ASP A 105 -9.78 4.65 -10.93
N ILE A 106 -10.22 4.15 -9.77
CA ILE A 106 -9.69 2.92 -9.17
C ILE A 106 -9.91 1.72 -10.11
N LYS A 107 -11.09 1.59 -10.72
CA LYS A 107 -11.36 0.52 -11.70
C LYS A 107 -10.37 0.54 -12.86
N VAL A 108 -10.07 1.72 -13.37
CA VAL A 108 -9.08 1.90 -14.44
C VAL A 108 -7.68 1.54 -13.94
N ALA A 109 -7.30 2.00 -12.73
CA ALA A 109 -5.97 1.76 -12.16
C ALA A 109 -5.71 0.27 -11.90
N VAL A 110 -6.67 -0.46 -11.34
CA VAL A 110 -6.57 -1.91 -11.10
C VAL A 110 -6.39 -2.66 -12.42
N ARG A 111 -7.22 -2.36 -13.43
CA ARG A 111 -7.10 -2.95 -14.78
C ARG A 111 -5.77 -2.63 -15.43
N PHE A 112 -5.30 -1.39 -15.28
CA PHE A 112 -4.00 -0.98 -15.84
C PHE A 112 -2.86 -1.76 -15.21
N LEU A 113 -2.83 -1.90 -13.87
CA LEU A 113 -1.79 -2.66 -13.19
C LEU A 113 -1.86 -4.16 -13.54
N ASP A 114 -3.06 -4.76 -13.65
CA ASP A 114 -3.21 -6.14 -14.12
C ASP A 114 -2.64 -6.32 -15.53
N ASN A 115 -2.90 -5.38 -16.45
CA ASN A 115 -2.35 -5.41 -17.81
C ASN A 115 -0.82 -5.23 -17.82
N CYS A 116 -0.24 -4.48 -16.87
CA CYS A 116 1.22 -4.34 -16.75
C CYS A 116 1.89 -5.67 -16.42
N ILE A 117 1.25 -6.58 -15.67
CA ILE A 117 1.77 -7.93 -15.43
C ILE A 117 1.88 -8.68 -16.77
N ASP A 118 0.83 -8.63 -17.58
CA ASP A 118 0.82 -9.30 -18.87
C ASP A 118 1.83 -8.69 -19.87
N TRP A 119 1.94 -7.35 -19.87
CA TRP A 119 2.91 -6.64 -20.70
C TRP A 119 4.36 -6.94 -20.31
N ASN A 120 4.63 -7.22 -19.03
CA ASN A 120 5.97 -7.53 -18.53
C ASN A 120 6.43 -8.98 -18.81
N LYS A 121 5.57 -9.81 -19.36
CA LYS A 121 5.90 -11.20 -19.73
C LYS A 121 7.08 -11.24 -20.69
N GLY A 122 8.05 -12.11 -20.40
CA GLY A 122 9.31 -12.23 -21.16
C GLY A 122 10.33 -11.12 -20.89
N ARG A 123 10.13 -10.27 -19.87
CA ARG A 123 11.03 -9.15 -19.52
C ARG A 123 11.68 -9.27 -18.15
N HIS A 124 11.33 -10.27 -17.38
CA HIS A 124 11.96 -10.52 -16.09
C HIS A 124 13.39 -11.05 -16.27
N ALA A 125 14.30 -10.61 -15.39
CA ALA A 125 15.68 -11.09 -15.41
C ALA A 125 15.81 -12.56 -14.98
N LEU A 126 14.89 -13.02 -14.11
CA LEU A 126 14.85 -14.38 -13.56
C LEU A 126 13.55 -15.06 -13.97
N SER A 127 13.62 -16.28 -14.49
CA SER A 127 12.45 -17.07 -14.86
C SER A 127 11.51 -17.34 -13.68
N GLN A 128 12.06 -17.54 -12.48
CA GLN A 128 11.28 -17.74 -11.26
C GLN A 128 10.45 -16.50 -10.91
N GLN A 129 10.97 -15.29 -11.12
CA GLN A 129 10.19 -14.06 -10.92
C GLN A 129 9.07 -13.94 -11.93
N GLU A 130 9.32 -14.31 -13.19
CA GLU A 130 8.29 -14.30 -14.22
C GLU A 130 7.17 -15.29 -13.90
N GLU A 131 7.54 -16.50 -13.49
CA GLU A 131 6.58 -17.53 -13.09
C GLU A 131 5.75 -17.10 -11.90
N THR A 132 6.39 -16.56 -10.85
CA THR A 132 5.69 -16.06 -9.65
C THR A 132 4.76 -14.90 -10.00
N ALA A 133 5.24 -13.90 -10.78
CA ALA A 133 4.42 -12.76 -11.19
C ALA A 133 3.18 -13.19 -11.98
N ALA A 134 3.33 -14.15 -12.90
CA ALA A 134 2.24 -14.67 -13.71
C ALA A 134 1.21 -15.46 -12.88
N ASN A 135 1.67 -16.17 -11.86
CA ASN A 135 0.83 -17.06 -11.07
C ASN A 135 0.12 -16.36 -9.89
N GLU A 136 0.79 -15.45 -9.16
CA GLU A 136 0.15 -14.70 -8.07
C GLU A 136 -0.57 -13.44 -8.52
N ARG A 137 -0.19 -12.87 -9.66
CA ARG A 137 -0.74 -11.62 -10.21
C ARG A 137 -0.89 -10.50 -9.18
N ARG A 138 0.13 -10.33 -8.34
CA ARG A 138 0.16 -9.32 -7.29
C ARG A 138 0.28 -7.93 -7.88
N ILE A 139 -0.56 -7.00 -7.43
CA ILE A 139 -0.43 -5.56 -7.66
C ILE A 139 -0.41 -4.82 -6.32
N GLY A 140 0.03 -3.57 -6.34
CA GLY A 140 0.08 -2.71 -5.16
C GLY A 140 -0.41 -1.32 -5.54
N LEU A 141 -1.72 -1.12 -5.63
CA LEU A 141 -2.30 0.21 -5.77
C LEU A 141 -2.20 0.91 -4.42
N GLY A 142 -1.65 2.11 -4.38
CA GLY A 142 -1.45 2.96 -3.20
C GLY A 142 -2.15 4.30 -3.34
N ILE A 143 -1.91 5.19 -2.40
CA ILE A 143 -2.41 6.56 -2.41
C ILE A 143 -1.27 7.55 -2.19
N THR A 144 -1.45 8.80 -2.61
CA THR A 144 -0.57 9.94 -2.33
C THR A 144 -1.42 11.19 -2.15
N GLY A 145 -0.89 12.25 -1.56
CA GLY A 145 -1.61 13.51 -1.40
C GLY A 145 -2.71 13.49 -0.34
N LEU A 146 -2.64 12.59 0.66
CA LEU A 146 -3.63 12.56 1.74
C LEU A 146 -3.64 13.86 2.54
N ALA A 147 -2.47 14.39 2.90
CA ALA A 147 -2.40 15.63 3.65
C ALA A 147 -2.94 16.82 2.85
N ASP A 148 -2.63 16.90 1.55
CA ASP A 148 -3.17 17.93 0.66
C ASP A 148 -4.70 17.82 0.56
N CYS A 149 -5.23 16.61 0.41
CA CYS A 149 -6.66 16.34 0.38
C CYS A 149 -7.37 16.86 1.66
N LEU A 150 -6.84 16.53 2.83
CA LEU A 150 -7.40 16.97 4.11
C LEU A 150 -7.33 18.50 4.27
N ILE A 151 -6.22 19.13 3.85
CA ILE A 151 -6.07 20.59 3.87
C ILE A 151 -7.13 21.24 2.96
N ARG A 152 -7.34 20.72 1.72
CA ARG A 152 -8.40 21.24 0.84
C ARG A 152 -9.79 21.07 1.41
N LEU A 153 -10.04 20.01 2.14
CA LEU A 153 -11.30 19.79 2.86
C LEU A 153 -11.46 20.69 4.09
N GLY A 154 -10.40 21.44 4.47
CA GLY A 154 -10.39 22.27 5.68
C GLY A 154 -10.30 21.48 6.98
N VAL A 155 -9.77 20.25 6.92
CA VAL A 155 -9.76 19.31 8.04
C VAL A 155 -8.34 19.10 8.56
N LYS A 156 -8.17 19.21 9.88
CA LYS A 156 -6.89 19.01 10.54
C LYS A 156 -6.48 17.52 10.51
N TYR A 157 -5.27 17.21 10.07
CA TYR A 157 -4.75 15.87 9.82
C TYR A 157 -4.95 14.87 10.99
N ASP A 158 -4.69 15.29 12.22
CA ASP A 158 -4.78 14.43 13.42
C ASP A 158 -6.13 14.52 14.16
N SER A 159 -7.17 15.03 13.49
CA SER A 159 -8.49 15.19 14.08
C SER A 159 -9.35 13.92 13.96
N LYS A 160 -10.36 13.78 14.82
CA LYS A 160 -11.38 12.72 14.69
C LYS A 160 -12.16 12.82 13.39
N GLU A 161 -12.37 14.03 12.89
CA GLU A 161 -13.05 14.28 11.61
C GLU A 161 -12.20 13.72 10.46
N ALA A 162 -10.88 13.98 10.46
CA ALA A 162 -9.96 13.40 9.47
C ALA A 162 -10.02 11.87 9.46
N LEU A 163 -10.03 11.23 10.64
CA LEU A 163 -10.13 9.77 10.73
C LEU A 163 -11.42 9.25 10.09
N GLY A 164 -12.57 9.89 10.31
CA GLY A 164 -13.83 9.49 9.69
C GLY A 164 -13.85 9.66 8.17
N ILE A 165 -13.25 10.74 7.66
CA ILE A 165 -13.11 10.98 6.22
C ILE A 165 -12.18 9.92 5.59
N VAL A 166 -11.01 9.69 6.21
CA VAL A 166 -10.05 8.69 5.74
C VAL A 166 -10.67 7.28 5.76
N GLU A 167 -11.40 6.91 6.81
CA GLU A 167 -12.11 5.64 6.87
C GLU A 167 -13.08 5.48 5.68
N SER A 168 -13.84 6.53 5.36
CA SER A 168 -14.78 6.53 4.22
C SER A 168 -14.03 6.39 2.87
N ILE A 169 -12.93 7.12 2.69
CA ILE A 169 -12.09 7.03 1.48
C ILE A 169 -11.51 5.63 1.34
N MET A 170 -10.92 5.09 2.43
CA MET A 170 -10.26 3.78 2.41
C MET A 170 -11.25 2.65 2.21
N LYS A 171 -12.50 2.80 2.68
CA LYS A 171 -13.56 1.86 2.43
C LYS A 171 -13.91 1.77 0.94
N VAL A 172 -14.19 2.90 0.30
CA VAL A 172 -14.47 2.95 -1.15
C VAL A 172 -13.27 2.42 -1.93
N TYR A 173 -12.06 2.79 -1.53
CA TYR A 173 -10.83 2.34 -2.15
C TYR A 173 -10.67 0.81 -2.12
N ARG A 174 -10.84 0.20 -0.95
CA ARG A 174 -10.76 -1.25 -0.78
C ARG A 174 -11.84 -1.96 -1.58
N ASP A 175 -13.09 -1.59 -1.34
CA ASP A 175 -14.24 -2.30 -1.89
C ASP A 175 -14.20 -2.23 -3.42
N THR A 176 -14.01 -1.06 -4.01
CA THR A 176 -13.92 -0.90 -5.47
C THR A 176 -12.74 -1.68 -6.09
N ALA A 177 -11.57 -1.69 -5.43
CA ALA A 177 -10.42 -2.42 -5.97
C ALA A 177 -10.69 -3.94 -6.01
N TYR A 178 -11.25 -4.49 -4.93
CA TYR A 178 -11.56 -5.92 -4.86
C TYR A 178 -12.71 -6.31 -5.79
N GLU A 179 -13.79 -5.51 -5.88
CA GLU A 179 -14.87 -5.70 -6.84
C GLU A 179 -14.34 -5.73 -8.28
N THR A 180 -13.49 -4.76 -8.62
CA THR A 180 -12.87 -4.71 -9.96
C THR A 180 -12.03 -5.95 -10.26
N SER A 181 -11.30 -6.45 -9.28
CA SER A 181 -10.50 -7.67 -9.48
C SER A 181 -11.37 -8.93 -9.63
N VAL A 182 -12.54 -8.98 -8.98
CA VAL A 182 -13.56 -10.03 -9.21
C VAL A 182 -14.16 -9.90 -10.62
N GLU A 183 -14.51 -8.71 -11.08
CA GLU A 183 -14.98 -8.46 -12.45
C GLU A 183 -13.92 -8.85 -13.50
N LEU A 184 -12.64 -8.56 -13.23
CA LEU A 184 -11.53 -8.99 -14.08
C LEU A 184 -11.34 -10.51 -14.10
N ALA A 185 -11.63 -11.20 -12.98
CA ALA A 185 -11.61 -12.66 -12.96
C ALA A 185 -12.75 -13.25 -13.79
N GLU A 186 -13.92 -12.64 -13.84
CA GLU A 186 -15.02 -13.04 -14.71
C GLU A 186 -14.64 -12.88 -16.21
N GLU A 187 -13.89 -11.83 -16.55
CA GLU A 187 -13.44 -11.51 -17.91
C GLU A 187 -12.23 -12.35 -18.35
N LYS A 188 -11.23 -12.54 -17.47
CA LYS A 188 -9.89 -13.07 -17.83
C LYS A 188 -9.48 -14.32 -17.04
N GLY A 189 -10.32 -14.81 -16.14
CA GLY A 189 -10.01 -15.89 -15.19
C GLY A 189 -9.32 -15.40 -13.93
N ALA A 190 -9.45 -16.17 -12.85
CA ALA A 190 -8.74 -15.93 -11.60
C ALA A 190 -7.20 -15.99 -11.78
N PHE A 191 -6.45 -15.51 -10.78
CA PHE A 191 -5.00 -15.73 -10.79
C PHE A 191 -4.68 -17.24 -10.71
N PRO A 192 -3.64 -17.75 -11.40
CA PRO A 192 -3.40 -19.19 -11.56
C PRO A 192 -3.23 -19.96 -10.25
N TRP A 193 -2.66 -19.34 -9.20
CA TRP A 193 -2.51 -19.96 -7.87
C TRP A 193 -3.75 -19.81 -7.00
N PHE A 194 -4.88 -19.33 -7.53
CA PHE A 194 -6.10 -19.16 -6.75
C PHE A 194 -6.69 -20.49 -6.33
N ASP A 195 -6.80 -20.70 -5.02
CA ASP A 195 -7.60 -21.72 -4.38
C ASP A 195 -8.62 -21.04 -3.47
N GLY A 196 -9.90 -21.11 -3.82
CA GLY A 196 -10.95 -20.38 -3.12
C GLY A 196 -11.14 -20.85 -1.67
N GLU A 197 -10.94 -22.14 -1.38
CA GLU A 197 -11.08 -22.69 -0.02
C GLU A 197 -9.91 -22.24 0.88
N GLU A 198 -8.71 -22.16 0.33
CA GLU A 198 -7.53 -21.72 1.06
C GLU A 198 -7.49 -20.19 1.18
N TRP A 199 -7.81 -19.45 0.12
CA TRP A 199 -7.74 -17.99 0.08
C TRP A 199 -8.66 -17.32 1.10
N ILE A 200 -9.86 -17.85 1.30
CA ILE A 200 -10.83 -17.34 2.29
C ILE A 200 -10.42 -17.58 3.75
N LYS A 201 -9.40 -18.39 4.04
CA LYS A 201 -8.90 -18.59 5.41
C LYS A 201 -8.16 -17.38 5.96
N SER A 202 -7.71 -16.45 5.10
CA SER A 202 -7.14 -15.18 5.52
C SER A 202 -8.16 -14.36 6.32
N GLU A 203 -7.76 -13.89 7.52
CA GLU A 203 -8.61 -13.03 8.35
C GLU A 203 -9.01 -11.74 7.61
N PHE A 204 -8.12 -11.18 6.79
CA PHE A 204 -8.40 -10.02 5.97
C PHE A 204 -9.51 -10.30 4.94
N VAL A 205 -9.41 -11.41 4.22
CA VAL A 205 -10.40 -11.81 3.20
C VAL A 205 -11.75 -12.06 3.83
N THR A 206 -11.78 -12.82 4.92
CA THR A 206 -13.01 -13.10 5.67
C THR A 206 -13.67 -11.83 6.16
N LYS A 207 -12.88 -10.88 6.68
CA LYS A 207 -13.39 -9.57 7.13
C LYS A 207 -13.95 -8.77 5.96
N TRP A 208 -13.21 -8.68 4.83
CA TRP A 208 -13.71 -7.99 3.64
C TRP A 208 -15.04 -8.55 3.16
N MET A 209 -15.15 -9.87 3.03
CA MET A 209 -16.41 -10.53 2.62
C MET A 209 -17.56 -10.25 3.59
N THR A 210 -17.28 -10.24 4.89
CA THR A 210 -18.28 -9.95 5.93
C THR A 210 -18.73 -8.49 5.87
N ASP A 211 -17.79 -7.55 5.71
CA ASP A 211 -18.06 -6.11 5.60
C ASP A 211 -18.93 -5.82 4.37
N VAL A 212 -18.63 -6.43 3.21
CA VAL A 212 -19.39 -6.30 1.97
C VAL A 212 -20.79 -6.90 2.12
N ALA A 213 -20.93 -8.08 2.69
CA ALA A 213 -22.22 -8.74 2.91
C ALA A 213 -23.12 -7.94 3.87
N SER A 214 -22.56 -7.35 4.95
CA SER A 214 -23.33 -6.63 5.97
C SER A 214 -23.94 -5.32 5.48
N GLN A 215 -23.47 -4.79 4.36
CA GLN A 215 -23.90 -3.48 3.81
C GLN A 215 -24.97 -3.61 2.72
N ASN A 216 -25.50 -4.80 2.47
CA ASN A 216 -26.29 -5.11 1.27
C ASN A 216 -25.61 -4.64 -0.04
N ILE A 217 -24.33 -4.34 0.03
CA ILE A 217 -23.50 -4.04 -1.12
C ILE A 217 -23.04 -5.40 -1.63
N ASP A 218 -23.96 -5.99 -2.32
CA ASP A 218 -23.73 -6.87 -3.43
C ASP A 218 -23.52 -8.36 -3.12
N GLU A 219 -24.64 -9.06 -2.85
CA GLU A 219 -24.71 -10.51 -3.17
C GLU A 219 -24.12 -10.79 -4.57
N HIS A 220 -24.13 -9.83 -5.47
CA HIS A 220 -23.58 -9.89 -6.79
C HIS A 220 -22.05 -10.07 -6.78
N THR A 221 -21.28 -9.22 -6.08
CA THR A 221 -19.82 -9.36 -6.00
C THR A 221 -19.40 -10.65 -5.30
N ILE A 222 -20.05 -11.00 -4.18
CA ILE A 222 -19.75 -12.26 -3.47
C ILE A 222 -20.19 -13.46 -4.31
N GLY A 223 -21.33 -13.39 -4.99
CA GLY A 223 -21.80 -14.42 -5.92
C GLY A 223 -20.84 -14.63 -7.09
N LYS A 224 -20.35 -13.55 -7.70
CA LYS A 224 -19.31 -13.59 -8.73
C LYS A 224 -18.00 -14.16 -8.18
N PHE A 225 -17.53 -13.67 -7.05
CA PHE A 225 -16.32 -14.19 -6.42
C PHE A 225 -16.38 -15.72 -6.19
N ARG A 226 -17.48 -16.22 -5.65
CA ARG A 226 -17.66 -17.67 -5.44
C ARG A 226 -17.64 -18.47 -6.74
N LYS A 227 -18.06 -17.86 -7.84
CA LYS A 227 -18.14 -18.51 -9.16
C LYS A 227 -16.83 -18.43 -9.93
N THR A 228 -16.16 -17.29 -9.92
CA THR A 228 -15.02 -16.97 -10.81
C THR A 228 -13.71 -16.71 -10.08
N GLY A 229 -13.73 -16.55 -8.76
CA GLY A 229 -12.57 -16.18 -7.96
C GLY A 229 -12.21 -14.71 -8.08
N ILE A 230 -10.94 -14.39 -7.94
CA ILE A 230 -10.38 -13.05 -8.04
C ILE A 230 -9.15 -13.02 -8.96
N ARG A 231 -8.95 -11.94 -9.69
CA ARG A 231 -7.88 -11.81 -10.69
C ARG A 231 -6.50 -11.56 -10.12
N ASN A 232 -6.41 -10.86 -8.99
CA ASN A 232 -5.16 -10.46 -8.37
C ASN A 232 -5.11 -10.92 -6.91
N SER A 233 -4.02 -11.53 -6.48
CA SER A 233 -3.88 -12.08 -5.13
C SER A 233 -3.81 -11.01 -4.05
N PHE A 234 -3.14 -9.90 -4.32
CA PHE A 234 -3.06 -8.69 -3.50
C PHE A 234 -3.25 -7.47 -4.39
N LEU A 235 -3.95 -6.45 -3.88
CA LEU A 235 -4.33 -5.29 -4.67
C LEU A 235 -3.79 -3.97 -4.11
N LEU A 236 -3.77 -3.80 -2.79
CA LEU A 236 -3.57 -2.52 -2.14
C LEU A 236 -2.28 -2.47 -1.34
N THR A 237 -1.68 -1.28 -1.25
CA THR A 237 -0.48 -1.04 -0.47
C THR A 237 -0.39 0.41 -0.01
N MET A 238 0.33 0.66 1.09
CA MET A 238 0.65 2.01 1.57
C MET A 238 2.15 2.26 1.39
N ALA A 239 2.58 2.28 0.13
CA ALA A 239 3.96 2.54 -0.21
C ALA A 239 4.35 4.01 -0.01
N PRO A 240 5.60 4.32 0.35
CA PRO A 240 6.12 5.67 0.26
C PRO A 240 6.18 6.11 -1.20
N VAL A 241 5.76 7.36 -1.47
CA VAL A 241 5.68 7.90 -2.84
C VAL A 241 6.72 9.00 -3.01
N GLY A 242 8.00 8.63 -3.07
CA GLY A 242 9.11 9.59 -3.15
C GLY A 242 9.07 10.47 -4.39
N SER A 243 9.58 9.97 -5.53
CA SER A 243 9.62 10.73 -6.79
C SER A 243 8.24 11.04 -7.36
N GLY A 244 7.28 10.11 -7.19
CA GLY A 244 5.92 10.28 -7.69
C GLY A 244 5.19 11.47 -7.04
N SER A 245 5.34 11.66 -5.73
CA SER A 245 4.75 12.80 -5.01
C SER A 245 5.37 14.13 -5.43
N ILE A 246 6.67 14.15 -5.71
CA ILE A 246 7.35 15.36 -6.23
C ILE A 246 6.83 15.74 -7.60
N ILE A 247 6.66 14.77 -8.51
CA ILE A 247 6.09 14.98 -9.84
C ILE A 247 4.63 15.43 -9.72
N GLY A 248 3.84 14.79 -8.82
CA GLY A 248 2.46 15.14 -8.53
C GLY A 248 2.31 16.45 -7.76
N GLN A 249 3.40 16.96 -7.16
CA GLN A 249 3.43 18.15 -6.31
C GLN A 249 2.48 18.06 -5.11
N VAL A 250 2.46 16.90 -4.46
CA VAL A 250 1.63 16.58 -3.29
C VAL A 250 2.45 15.89 -2.20
N SER A 251 1.86 15.71 -1.01
CA SER A 251 2.45 14.94 0.07
C SER A 251 2.63 13.46 -0.31
N SER A 252 3.67 12.83 0.22
CA SER A 252 4.01 11.43 -0.04
C SER A 252 3.07 10.50 0.73
N GLY A 253 2.47 9.53 0.03
CA GLY A 253 1.64 8.50 0.66
C GLY A 253 0.61 9.05 1.63
N ILE A 254 0.70 8.61 2.88
CA ILE A 254 -0.13 9.05 4.01
C ILE A 254 0.58 10.05 4.93
N GLU A 255 1.75 10.56 4.55
CA GLU A 255 2.55 11.44 5.39
C GLU A 255 1.90 12.83 5.56
N PRO A 256 1.95 13.43 6.77
CA PRO A 256 1.52 14.80 6.97
C PRO A 256 2.51 15.79 6.36
N ILE A 257 2.06 17.02 6.08
CA ILE A 257 2.95 18.15 5.77
C ILE A 257 3.56 18.62 7.09
N PHE A 258 4.86 18.39 7.28
CA PHE A 258 5.57 18.68 8.53
C PHE A 258 6.06 20.13 8.64
N ALA A 259 6.13 20.86 7.52
CA ALA A 259 6.55 22.26 7.51
C ALA A 259 5.97 23.01 6.29
N THR A 260 5.66 24.28 6.46
CA THR A 260 5.18 25.15 5.38
C THR A 260 6.28 25.51 4.38
N SER A 261 7.53 25.43 4.80
CA SER A 261 8.71 25.49 3.93
C SER A 261 9.88 24.75 4.55
N TYR A 262 10.74 24.17 3.73
CA TYR A 262 11.96 23.50 4.18
C TYR A 262 13.07 23.57 3.14
N THR A 263 14.31 23.40 3.57
CA THR A 263 15.46 23.33 2.67
C THR A 263 15.75 21.88 2.32
N ARG A 264 15.61 21.55 1.04
CA ARG A 264 15.98 20.24 0.52
C ARG A 264 17.43 20.26 0.05
N ARG A 265 18.25 19.38 0.62
CA ARG A 265 19.63 19.15 0.21
C ARG A 265 19.70 17.97 -0.75
N VAL A 266 20.15 18.20 -1.96
CA VAL A 266 20.29 17.17 -2.99
C VAL A 266 21.76 16.94 -3.25
N ARG A 267 22.22 15.71 -3.00
CA ARG A 267 23.60 15.30 -3.29
C ARG A 267 23.81 15.31 -4.80
N GLN A 268 24.90 15.93 -5.23
CA GLN A 268 25.26 16.03 -6.65
C GLN A 268 25.96 14.75 -7.14
N GLN A 269 26.09 14.61 -8.45
CA GLN A 269 26.72 13.43 -9.08
C GLN A 269 28.16 13.18 -8.67
N ASP A 270 28.88 14.23 -8.24
CA ASP A 270 30.25 14.12 -7.72
C ASP A 270 30.34 13.39 -6.37
N GLY A 271 29.21 13.09 -5.75
CA GLY A 271 29.12 12.36 -4.49
C GLY A 271 29.57 13.14 -3.24
N SER A 272 30.04 14.38 -3.39
CA SER A 272 30.62 15.19 -2.30
C SER A 272 29.93 16.53 -2.10
N THR A 273 29.38 17.14 -3.16
CA THR A 273 28.69 18.42 -3.09
C THR A 273 27.19 18.27 -2.90
N PHE A 274 26.56 19.26 -2.25
CA PHE A 274 25.11 19.33 -2.06
C PHE A 274 24.59 20.63 -2.66
N LYS A 275 23.46 20.54 -3.36
CA LYS A 275 22.70 21.70 -3.78
C LYS A 275 21.47 21.85 -2.89
N GLU A 276 21.23 23.06 -2.43
CA GLU A 276 20.10 23.37 -1.56
C GLU A 276 19.00 24.04 -2.36
N PHE A 277 17.76 23.60 -2.11
CA PHE A 277 16.55 24.16 -2.70
C PHE A 277 15.57 24.47 -1.58
N LYS A 278 15.09 25.70 -1.53
CA LYS A 278 13.96 26.06 -0.69
C LYS A 278 12.69 25.49 -1.33
N THR A 279 11.99 24.65 -0.59
CA THR A 279 10.83 23.92 -1.07
C THR A 279 9.60 24.34 -0.28
N TYR A 280 8.51 24.56 -0.97
CA TYR A 280 7.20 24.88 -0.41
C TYR A 280 6.20 23.84 -0.91
N PRO A 281 5.39 23.21 -0.03
CA PRO A 281 4.27 22.40 -0.49
C PRO A 281 3.35 23.24 -1.38
N LYS A 282 2.97 22.67 -2.52
CA LYS A 282 2.13 23.38 -3.51
C LYS A 282 0.82 23.88 -2.92
N ILE A 283 0.15 23.04 -2.11
CA ILE A 283 -1.10 23.39 -1.45
C ILE A 283 -0.98 24.62 -0.56
N ILE A 284 0.16 24.78 0.13
CA ILE A 284 0.42 25.96 0.97
C ILE A 284 0.51 27.20 0.11
N ASN A 285 1.26 27.13 -1.01
CA ASN A 285 1.35 28.26 -1.94
C ASN A 285 0.02 28.61 -2.60
N GLU A 286 -0.84 27.62 -2.87
CA GLU A 286 -2.16 27.85 -3.48
C GLU A 286 -3.13 28.54 -2.54
N LEU A 287 -3.12 28.17 -1.26
CA LEU A 287 -4.09 28.68 -0.28
C LEU A 287 -3.65 29.98 0.42
N PHE A 288 -2.34 30.24 0.51
CA PHE A 288 -1.78 31.34 1.29
C PHE A 288 -0.93 32.30 0.43
N LYS A 289 -1.21 32.39 -0.87
CA LYS A 289 -0.47 33.26 -1.81
C LYS A 289 -0.46 34.74 -1.47
N ASP A 290 -1.45 35.21 -0.73
CA ASP A 290 -1.62 36.62 -0.40
C ASP A 290 -0.96 37.01 0.93
N ASP A 291 -0.39 36.04 1.69
CA ASP A 291 0.24 36.26 3.00
C ASP A 291 1.77 36.16 2.99
N THR A 292 2.41 36.03 1.82
CA THR A 292 3.86 35.98 1.62
C THR A 292 4.34 37.05 0.65
#